data_5400cebcd5929de158895ce47fe27f59
#
_entry.id   5400cebcd5929de158895ce47fe27f59
#
_cell.length_a   1.000
_cell.length_b   1.000
_cell.length_c   1.000
_cell.angle_alpha   90.00
_cell.angle_beta   90.00
_cell.angle_gamma   90.00
#
_symmetry.space_group_name_H-M   'P 1'
#
loop_
_entity.id
_entity.type
_entity.pdbx_description
1 polymer ?
#
loop_
_entity_poly.entity_id
_entity_poly.type
_entity_poly.pdbx_seq_one_letter_code
_entity_poly.pdbx_strand_id
1 'polypeptide(L)'
;LFLNNKFYEARKLSQKVAHETGIEIHPGATIGENFFVDHGHGVVIGETAIVGNDVTLYQGVTLGGTGKEKGKRHPTLGNNVLVGAGAKVLGSITIGNNVKIGAGSVVVKDVPSDTTVVGIPAKIVKGVNAKIEVEDLDQVDMPDPIVSDIDALKLENEELKRRIAILEKKFAEL
;
A
#
# COMPACT_ATOMS: atom_id res chain seq x y z
N LEU A 1 -13.33 22.27 -13.46
CA LEU A 1 -14.56 21.80 -14.11
C LEU A 1 -15.47 21.09 -13.10
N PHE A 2 -14.97 20.07 -12.42
CA PHE A 2 -15.76 19.25 -11.48
C PHE A 2 -16.36 20.09 -10.34
N LEU A 3 -15.56 20.93 -9.69
CA LEU A 3 -16.01 21.87 -8.64
C LEU A 3 -17.05 22.89 -9.11
N ASN A 4 -17.13 23.15 -10.42
CA ASN A 4 -18.10 24.03 -11.04
C ASN A 4 -19.31 23.27 -11.63
N ASN A 5 -19.56 22.04 -11.16
CA ASN A 5 -20.64 21.14 -11.59
C ASN A 5 -20.64 20.81 -13.11
N LYS A 6 -19.53 21.00 -13.81
CA LYS A 6 -19.34 20.59 -15.20
C LYS A 6 -18.85 19.14 -15.28
N PHE A 7 -19.66 18.22 -14.77
CA PHE A 7 -19.27 16.82 -14.57
C PHE A 7 -18.97 16.09 -15.88
N TYR A 8 -19.75 16.34 -16.92
CA TYR A 8 -19.54 15.72 -18.24
C TYR A 8 -18.21 16.13 -18.85
N GLU A 9 -17.92 17.42 -18.88
CA GLU A 9 -16.68 17.97 -19.44
C GLU A 9 -15.46 17.52 -18.60
N ALA A 10 -15.60 17.50 -17.28
CA ALA A 10 -14.57 17.01 -16.38
C ALA A 10 -14.25 15.52 -16.65
N ARG A 11 -15.29 14.67 -16.78
CA ARG A 11 -15.11 13.25 -17.10
C ARG A 11 -14.54 13.05 -18.50
N LYS A 12 -15.01 13.77 -19.50
CA LYS A 12 -14.48 13.70 -20.86
C LYS A 12 -12.99 14.06 -20.92
N LEU A 13 -12.56 15.09 -20.17
CA LEU A 13 -11.15 15.46 -20.08
C LEU A 13 -10.34 14.36 -19.39
N SER A 14 -10.81 13.85 -18.25
CA SER A 14 -10.15 12.76 -17.53
C SER A 14 -9.96 11.50 -18.41
N GLN A 15 -10.98 11.10 -19.15
CA GLN A 15 -10.89 9.95 -20.05
C GLN A 15 -9.94 10.20 -21.23
N LYS A 16 -9.93 11.41 -21.79
CA LYS A 16 -8.97 11.77 -22.84
C LYS A 16 -7.54 11.64 -22.33
N VAL A 17 -7.23 12.21 -21.16
CA VAL A 17 -5.90 12.11 -20.54
C VAL A 17 -5.53 10.64 -20.24
N ALA A 18 -6.48 9.86 -19.71
CA ALA A 18 -6.24 8.44 -19.45
C ALA A 18 -5.91 7.65 -20.73
N HIS A 19 -6.57 7.97 -21.85
CA HIS A 19 -6.27 7.35 -23.14
C HIS A 19 -4.89 7.72 -23.67
N GLU A 20 -4.46 8.98 -23.48
CA GLU A 20 -3.18 9.49 -23.98
C GLU A 20 -1.98 9.05 -23.11
N THR A 21 -2.18 8.88 -21.80
CA THR A 21 -1.09 8.65 -20.82
C THR A 21 -1.11 7.27 -20.17
N GLY A 22 -2.24 6.57 -20.22
CA GLY A 22 -2.45 5.34 -19.44
C GLY A 22 -2.68 5.59 -17.95
N ILE A 23 -2.88 6.86 -17.52
CA ILE A 23 -3.11 7.26 -16.13
C ILE A 23 -4.56 7.72 -15.96
N GLU A 24 -5.35 7.01 -15.16
CA GLU A 24 -6.73 7.38 -14.87
C GLU A 24 -6.82 8.09 -13.51
N ILE A 25 -7.16 9.38 -13.53
CA ILE A 25 -7.48 10.16 -12.33
C ILE A 25 -8.93 10.61 -12.43
N HIS A 26 -9.77 10.18 -11.48
CA HIS A 26 -11.17 10.64 -11.44
C HIS A 26 -11.20 12.12 -11.11
N PRO A 27 -12.02 12.95 -11.83
CA PRO A 27 -12.02 14.39 -11.64
C PRO A 27 -12.53 14.87 -10.26
N GLY A 28 -13.12 13.98 -9.46
CA GLY A 28 -13.50 14.24 -8.08
C GLY A 28 -12.39 13.96 -7.05
N ALA A 29 -11.26 13.36 -7.46
CA ALA A 29 -10.13 13.14 -6.57
C ALA A 29 -9.51 14.48 -6.13
N THR A 30 -9.04 14.51 -4.89
CA THR A 30 -8.29 15.65 -4.35
C THR A 30 -6.82 15.32 -4.36
N ILE A 31 -6.00 16.13 -5.02
CA ILE A 31 -4.56 15.92 -5.15
C ILE A 31 -3.85 17.15 -4.56
N GLY A 32 -2.91 16.91 -3.65
CA GLY A 32 -2.08 17.92 -3.02
C GLY A 32 -0.94 18.42 -3.92
N GLU A 33 -0.02 19.17 -3.34
CA GLU A 33 1.15 19.74 -4.02
C GLU A 33 2.26 18.72 -4.23
N ASN A 34 3.12 18.94 -5.23
CA ASN A 34 4.28 18.10 -5.55
C ASN A 34 3.92 16.61 -5.76
N PHE A 35 2.74 16.34 -6.26
CA PHE A 35 2.34 14.98 -6.63
C PHE A 35 3.13 14.51 -7.85
N PHE A 36 3.79 13.37 -7.72
CA PHE A 36 4.61 12.79 -8.77
C PHE A 36 4.15 11.38 -9.15
N VAL A 37 4.09 11.09 -10.44
CA VAL A 37 3.79 9.75 -10.96
C VAL A 37 4.94 9.30 -11.83
N ASP A 38 5.67 8.27 -11.39
CA ASP A 38 6.76 7.70 -12.12
C ASP A 38 6.30 6.51 -12.96
N HIS A 39 6.71 6.48 -14.23
CA HIS A 39 6.28 5.48 -15.24
C HIS A 39 4.75 5.36 -15.46
N GLY A 40 3.93 5.90 -14.70
CA GLY A 40 2.49 6.14 -14.63
C GLY A 40 1.51 5.15 -15.26
N HIS A 41 1.91 4.31 -16.19
CA HIS A 41 0.99 3.46 -16.93
C HIS A 41 0.19 2.53 -16.00
N GLY A 42 -1.15 2.54 -16.15
CA GLY A 42 -2.05 1.73 -15.33
C GLY A 42 -2.28 2.26 -13.90
N VAL A 43 -1.87 3.49 -13.60
CA VAL A 43 -2.28 4.17 -12.35
C VAL A 43 -3.76 4.50 -12.42
N VAL A 44 -4.49 4.18 -11.34
CA VAL A 44 -5.92 4.51 -11.19
C VAL A 44 -6.16 5.19 -9.86
N ILE A 45 -6.70 6.41 -9.89
CA ILE A 45 -7.09 7.18 -8.71
C ILE A 45 -8.60 7.39 -8.72
N GLY A 46 -9.30 6.82 -7.74
CA GLY A 46 -10.76 6.84 -7.65
C GLY A 46 -11.34 8.18 -7.17
N GLU A 47 -12.64 8.34 -7.36
CA GLU A 47 -13.40 9.58 -7.18
C GLU A 47 -13.19 10.30 -5.84
N THR A 48 -13.24 9.55 -4.74
CA THR A 48 -13.16 10.11 -3.39
C THR A 48 -11.78 9.95 -2.75
N ALA A 49 -10.76 9.63 -3.56
CA ALA A 49 -9.38 9.59 -3.08
C ALA A 49 -8.91 10.99 -2.68
N ILE A 50 -8.16 11.05 -1.59
CA ILE A 50 -7.47 12.24 -1.14
C ILE A 50 -5.99 11.91 -1.10
N VAL A 51 -5.18 12.68 -1.78
CA VAL A 51 -3.72 12.54 -1.84
C VAL A 51 -3.11 13.80 -1.26
N GLY A 52 -2.27 13.64 -0.24
CA GLY A 52 -1.56 14.74 0.41
C GLY A 52 -0.45 15.33 -0.47
N ASN A 53 0.43 16.09 0.14
CA ASN A 53 1.58 16.71 -0.53
C ASN A 53 2.77 15.74 -0.62
N ASP A 54 3.65 15.95 -1.60
CA ASP A 54 4.90 15.19 -1.77
C ASP A 54 4.67 13.66 -1.89
N VAL A 55 3.60 13.28 -2.60
CA VAL A 55 3.25 11.86 -2.79
C VAL A 55 3.78 11.37 -4.13
N THR A 56 4.44 10.21 -4.10
CA THR A 56 4.94 9.52 -5.30
C THR A 56 4.20 8.21 -5.52
N LEU A 57 3.66 8.03 -6.72
CA LEU A 57 3.06 6.77 -7.16
C LEU A 57 3.85 6.18 -8.33
N TYR A 58 4.07 4.88 -8.31
CA TYR A 58 4.64 4.15 -9.44
C TYR A 58 3.55 3.53 -10.33
N GLN A 59 3.97 2.99 -11.49
CA GLN A 59 3.08 2.36 -12.46
C GLN A 59 2.19 1.28 -11.83
N GLY A 60 0.96 1.16 -12.34
CA GLY A 60 0.00 0.13 -11.94
C GLY A 60 -0.58 0.30 -10.54
N VAL A 61 -0.27 1.39 -9.82
CA VAL A 61 -0.87 1.70 -8.52
C VAL A 61 -2.38 1.94 -8.66
N THR A 62 -3.15 1.43 -7.70
CA THR A 62 -4.59 1.69 -7.62
C THR A 62 -4.96 2.28 -6.26
N LEU A 63 -5.54 3.46 -6.26
CA LEU A 63 -6.23 4.04 -5.10
C LEU A 63 -7.73 3.79 -5.29
N GLY A 64 -8.20 2.61 -4.89
CA GLY A 64 -9.50 2.04 -5.24
C GLY A 64 -10.49 1.95 -4.09
N GLY A 65 -11.76 1.76 -4.44
CA GLY A 65 -12.82 1.42 -3.49
C GLY A 65 -13.05 -0.10 -3.40
N THR A 66 -13.73 -0.55 -2.35
CA THR A 66 -14.11 -1.98 -2.18
C THR A 66 -15.45 -2.33 -2.86
N GLY A 67 -16.13 -1.35 -3.45
CA GLY A 67 -17.41 -1.55 -4.15
C GLY A 67 -18.65 -1.66 -3.25
N LYS A 68 -18.50 -1.68 -1.92
CA LYS A 68 -19.60 -1.84 -0.96
C LYS A 68 -20.09 -0.53 -0.35
N GLU A 69 -19.29 0.51 -0.38
CA GLU A 69 -19.53 1.77 0.33
C GLU A 69 -20.06 2.86 -0.59
N LYS A 70 -21.01 3.65 -0.08
CA LYS A 70 -21.47 4.90 -0.70
C LYS A 70 -20.72 6.09 -0.07
N GLY A 71 -20.45 7.14 -0.85
CA GLY A 71 -19.72 8.32 -0.38
C GLY A 71 -18.19 8.11 -0.38
N LYS A 72 -17.51 8.39 0.73
CA LYS A 72 -16.07 8.18 0.88
C LYS A 72 -15.76 6.68 0.85
N ARG A 73 -15.14 6.21 -0.24
CA ARG A 73 -14.85 4.80 -0.50
C ARG A 73 -13.45 4.54 -1.03
N HIS A 74 -12.68 5.59 -1.26
CA HIS A 74 -11.30 5.52 -1.72
C HIS A 74 -10.36 6.02 -0.62
N PRO A 75 -9.09 5.63 -0.64
CA PRO A 75 -8.16 5.94 0.44
C PRO A 75 -7.86 7.44 0.57
N THR A 76 -7.37 7.79 1.76
CA THR A 76 -6.72 9.06 2.06
C THR A 76 -5.24 8.79 2.30
N LEU A 77 -4.37 9.42 1.54
CA LEU A 77 -2.93 9.39 1.73
C LEU A 77 -2.51 10.71 2.40
N GLY A 78 -1.71 10.59 3.44
CA GLY A 78 -1.04 11.73 4.07
C GLY A 78 0.05 12.32 3.19
N ASN A 79 0.93 13.11 3.80
CA ASN A 79 2.03 13.74 3.10
C ASN A 79 3.24 12.81 3.03
N ASN A 80 4.09 13.00 2.01
CA ASN A 80 5.34 12.29 1.86
C ASN A 80 5.14 10.76 1.86
N VAL A 81 4.21 10.29 1.03
CA VAL A 81 3.89 8.87 0.89
C VAL A 81 4.45 8.35 -0.44
N LEU A 82 5.14 7.22 -0.38
CA LEU A 82 5.62 6.52 -1.57
C LEU A 82 4.82 5.22 -1.75
N VAL A 83 4.24 5.04 -2.93
CA VAL A 83 3.47 3.84 -3.28
C VAL A 83 4.16 3.10 -4.42
N GLY A 84 4.74 1.97 -4.11
CA GLY A 84 5.52 1.14 -5.03
C GLY A 84 4.71 0.56 -6.18
N ALA A 85 5.43 0.13 -7.21
CA ALA A 85 4.87 -0.37 -8.47
C ALA A 85 3.82 -1.47 -8.25
N GLY A 86 2.66 -1.33 -8.89
CA GLY A 86 1.58 -2.33 -8.85
C GLY A 86 0.83 -2.45 -7.53
N ALA A 87 1.19 -1.67 -6.49
CA ALA A 87 0.50 -1.72 -5.20
C ALA A 87 -0.97 -1.28 -5.31
N LYS A 88 -1.83 -1.88 -4.47
CA LYS A 88 -3.26 -1.58 -4.39
C LYS A 88 -3.61 -1.09 -3.00
N VAL A 89 -4.16 0.11 -2.91
CA VAL A 89 -4.65 0.70 -1.66
C VAL A 89 -6.17 0.78 -1.79
N LEU A 90 -6.89 -0.02 -1.01
CA LEU A 90 -8.30 -0.29 -1.26
C LEU A 90 -9.19 0.03 -0.05
N GLY A 91 -10.26 0.76 -0.31
CA GLY A 91 -11.26 1.12 0.71
C GLY A 91 -11.09 2.53 1.26
N SER A 92 -11.98 2.89 2.17
CA SER A 92 -12.00 4.19 2.86
C SER A 92 -10.97 4.23 4.01
N ILE A 93 -9.73 3.80 3.71
CA ILE A 93 -8.64 3.70 4.68
C ILE A 93 -7.76 4.95 4.68
N THR A 94 -7.02 5.13 5.76
CA THR A 94 -6.07 6.23 5.93
C THR A 94 -4.63 5.71 5.97
N ILE A 95 -3.79 6.25 5.10
CA ILE A 95 -2.35 6.07 5.10
C ILE A 95 -1.73 7.32 5.73
N GLY A 96 -1.00 7.14 6.81
CA GLY A 96 -0.36 8.25 7.53
C GLY A 96 0.74 8.95 6.72
N ASN A 97 1.39 9.94 7.34
CA ASN A 97 2.51 10.64 6.73
C ASN A 97 3.78 9.77 6.72
N ASN A 98 4.70 10.04 5.81
CA ASN A 98 6.00 9.38 5.73
C ASN A 98 5.88 7.85 5.60
N VAL A 99 4.87 7.35 4.90
CA VAL A 99 4.65 5.92 4.70
C VAL A 99 5.26 5.46 3.39
N LYS A 100 5.97 4.32 3.43
CA LYS A 100 6.39 3.59 2.22
C LYS A 100 5.51 2.33 2.05
N ILE A 101 4.93 2.16 0.88
CA ILE A 101 4.18 0.96 0.49
C ILE A 101 5.00 0.21 -0.55
N GLY A 102 5.43 -1.00 -0.25
CA GLY A 102 6.25 -1.80 -1.14
C GLY A 102 5.52 -2.20 -2.42
N ALA A 103 6.29 -2.48 -3.48
CA ALA A 103 5.75 -2.90 -4.77
C ALA A 103 4.88 -4.16 -4.63
N GLY A 104 3.80 -4.25 -5.41
CA GLY A 104 2.86 -5.38 -5.42
C GLY A 104 2.02 -5.56 -4.16
N SER A 105 2.15 -4.69 -3.16
CA SER A 105 1.42 -4.80 -1.89
C SER A 105 -0.07 -4.51 -2.03
N VAL A 106 -0.89 -5.16 -1.19
CA VAL A 106 -2.34 -4.90 -1.10
C VAL A 106 -2.69 -4.40 0.29
N VAL A 107 -2.95 -3.10 0.39
CA VAL A 107 -3.28 -2.40 1.65
C VAL A 107 -4.79 -2.26 1.77
N VAL A 108 -5.36 -2.85 2.82
CA VAL A 108 -6.80 -2.87 3.09
C VAL A 108 -7.16 -2.44 4.52
N LYS A 109 -6.18 -1.89 5.25
CA LYS A 109 -6.34 -1.35 6.61
C LYS A 109 -5.55 -0.06 6.74
N ASP A 110 -5.92 0.75 7.73
CA ASP A 110 -5.19 1.97 8.06
C ASP A 110 -3.72 1.67 8.35
N VAL A 111 -2.86 2.58 7.93
CA VAL A 111 -1.40 2.50 8.12
C VAL A 111 -0.94 3.73 8.91
N PRO A 112 -0.32 3.55 10.08
CA PRO A 112 0.19 4.66 10.86
C PRO A 112 1.35 5.37 10.16
N SER A 113 1.58 6.64 10.52
CA SER A 113 2.71 7.42 10.01
C SER A 113 4.06 6.77 10.33
N ASP A 114 5.07 7.13 9.55
CA ASP A 114 6.47 6.72 9.75
C ASP A 114 6.69 5.20 9.69
N THR A 115 5.94 4.52 8.83
CA THR A 115 6.01 3.06 8.69
C THR A 115 6.24 2.61 7.24
N THR A 116 6.78 1.41 7.11
CA THR A 116 6.86 0.69 5.83
C THR A 116 5.95 -0.52 5.87
N VAL A 117 5.14 -0.71 4.83
CA VAL A 117 4.23 -1.87 4.71
C VAL A 117 4.47 -2.62 3.40
N VAL A 118 4.45 -3.95 3.48
CA VAL A 118 4.62 -4.84 2.32
C VAL A 118 3.74 -6.08 2.42
N GLY A 119 3.46 -6.73 1.30
CA GLY A 119 2.79 -8.03 1.21
C GLY A 119 1.31 -7.97 0.86
N ILE A 120 0.66 -9.14 0.83
CA ILE A 120 -0.75 -9.36 0.47
C ILE A 120 -1.39 -10.31 1.50
N PRO A 121 -2.22 -9.78 2.44
CA PRO A 121 -2.42 -8.36 2.74
C PRO A 121 -1.16 -7.72 3.34
N ALA A 122 -1.01 -6.41 3.15
CA ALA A 122 0.17 -5.69 3.63
C ALA A 122 0.29 -5.69 5.15
N LYS A 123 1.51 -5.94 5.64
CA LYS A 123 1.89 -5.88 7.05
C LYS A 123 2.98 -4.83 7.27
N ILE A 124 3.03 -4.25 8.46
CA ILE A 124 4.10 -3.32 8.85
C ILE A 124 5.40 -4.11 9.04
N VAL A 125 6.46 -3.72 8.33
CA VAL A 125 7.79 -4.36 8.40
C VAL A 125 8.87 -3.46 9.01
N LYS A 126 8.67 -2.13 8.95
CA LYS A 126 9.47 -1.15 9.68
C LYS A 126 8.51 -0.24 10.46
N GLY A 127 8.75 -0.06 11.74
CA GLY A 127 7.89 0.72 12.64
C GLY A 127 8.41 2.13 12.89
N VAL A 128 7.64 2.87 13.65
CA VAL A 128 7.69 4.30 13.99
C VAL A 128 9.06 4.87 14.41
N ASN A 129 10.08 4.05 14.69
CA ASN A 129 11.41 4.50 15.12
C ASN A 129 12.52 4.34 14.06
N ALA A 130 12.21 3.88 12.86
CA ALA A 130 13.20 3.83 11.79
C ALA A 130 13.20 5.18 11.06
N LYS A 131 14.31 5.92 11.08
CA LYS A 131 14.47 7.10 10.23
C LYS A 131 14.25 6.70 8.78
N ILE A 132 13.11 7.12 8.21
CA ILE A 132 12.85 7.00 6.78
C ILE A 132 13.49 8.23 6.15
N GLU A 133 14.61 8.05 5.47
CA GLU A 133 15.19 9.11 4.64
C GLU A 133 14.27 9.26 3.41
N VAL A 134 13.71 10.46 3.30
CA VAL A 134 12.61 10.78 2.37
C VAL A 134 13.04 10.70 0.90
N GLU A 135 14.33 10.85 0.62
CA GLU A 135 14.90 10.80 -0.73
C GLU A 135 15.23 9.38 -1.22
N ASP A 136 15.08 8.38 -0.34
CA ASP A 136 15.37 6.99 -0.69
C ASP A 136 14.17 6.34 -1.39
N LEU A 137 14.20 6.36 -2.72
CA LEU A 137 13.27 5.67 -3.60
C LEU A 137 13.59 4.16 -3.70
N ASP A 138 14.57 3.68 -2.93
CA ASP A 138 14.99 2.28 -2.95
C ASP A 138 13.89 1.36 -2.39
N GLN A 139 13.53 0.37 -3.18
CA GLN A 139 12.57 -0.67 -2.85
C GLN A 139 13.22 -2.07 -2.84
N VAL A 140 14.56 -2.16 -2.93
CA VAL A 140 15.27 -3.42 -3.10
C VAL A 140 15.37 -4.20 -1.78
N ASP A 141 15.63 -3.51 -0.67
CA ASP A 141 15.84 -4.13 0.64
C ASP A 141 14.57 -4.14 1.51
N MET A 142 13.42 -4.37 0.91
CA MET A 142 12.17 -4.51 1.67
C MET A 142 12.10 -5.90 2.33
N PRO A 143 11.93 -5.98 3.68
CA PRO A 143 11.79 -7.26 4.37
C PRO A 143 10.56 -8.02 3.85
N ASP A 144 10.72 -9.30 3.55
CA ASP A 144 9.60 -10.17 3.18
C ASP A 144 8.93 -10.72 4.46
N PRO A 145 7.67 -10.32 4.75
CA PRO A 145 6.96 -10.80 5.94
C PRO A 145 6.73 -12.31 5.93
N ILE A 146 6.65 -12.93 4.75
CA ILE A 146 6.42 -14.36 4.60
C ILE A 146 7.68 -15.13 5.02
N VAL A 147 8.86 -14.65 4.65
CA VAL A 147 10.13 -15.25 5.06
C VAL A 147 10.27 -15.20 6.58
N SER A 148 9.97 -14.06 7.22
CA SER A 148 10.00 -13.93 8.68
C SER A 148 9.03 -14.87 9.38
N ASP A 149 7.80 -15.00 8.88
CA ASP A 149 6.79 -15.92 9.43
C ASP A 149 7.23 -17.39 9.25
N ILE A 150 7.83 -17.74 8.10
CA ILE A 150 8.36 -19.09 7.84
C ILE A 150 9.52 -19.43 8.77
N ASP A 151 10.43 -18.51 9.00
CA ASP A 151 11.58 -18.77 9.89
C ASP A 151 11.15 -18.91 11.35
N ALA A 152 10.15 -18.14 11.80
CA ALA A 152 9.54 -18.33 13.11
C ALA A 152 8.89 -19.73 13.25
N LEU A 153 8.13 -20.17 12.23
CA LEU A 153 7.52 -21.51 12.20
C LEU A 153 8.55 -22.64 12.16
N LYS A 154 9.67 -22.47 11.46
CA LYS A 154 10.77 -23.45 11.47
C LYS A 154 11.36 -23.61 12.87
N LEU A 155 11.63 -22.51 13.58
CA LEU A 155 12.14 -22.53 14.94
C LEU A 155 11.18 -23.24 15.91
N GLU A 156 9.88 -22.93 15.82
CA GLU A 156 8.86 -23.60 16.64
C GLU A 156 8.79 -25.10 16.33
N ASN A 157 8.85 -25.47 15.06
CA ASN A 157 8.82 -26.87 14.63
C ASN A 157 10.05 -27.66 15.16
N GLU A 158 11.24 -27.04 15.15
CA GLU A 158 12.43 -27.66 15.74
C GLU A 158 12.31 -27.85 17.26
N GLU A 159 11.74 -26.87 17.95
CA GLU A 159 11.48 -26.98 19.40
C GLU A 159 10.48 -28.09 19.70
N LEU A 160 9.39 -28.19 18.94
CA LEU A 160 8.41 -29.28 19.07
C LEU A 160 9.02 -30.64 18.82
N LYS A 161 9.87 -30.80 17.81
CA LYS A 161 10.61 -32.07 17.54
C LYS A 161 11.50 -32.45 18.70
N ARG A 162 12.22 -31.50 19.31
CA ARG A 162 13.04 -31.76 20.50
C ARG A 162 12.19 -32.24 21.68
N ARG A 163 11.04 -31.61 21.92
CA ARG A 163 10.12 -32.03 23.01
C ARG A 163 9.57 -33.43 22.78
N ILE A 164 9.18 -33.74 21.54
CA ILE A 164 8.69 -35.08 21.17
C ILE A 164 9.76 -36.11 21.43
N ALA A 165 11.01 -35.93 20.98
CA ALA A 165 12.11 -36.86 21.21
C ALA A 165 12.40 -37.11 22.71
N ILE A 166 12.27 -36.07 23.55
CA ILE A 166 12.43 -36.22 25.01
C ILE A 166 11.28 -37.05 25.60
N LEU A 167 10.05 -36.85 25.16
CA LEU A 167 8.90 -37.62 25.61
C LEU A 167 8.99 -39.09 25.18
N GLU A 168 9.31 -39.33 23.91
CA GLU A 168 9.50 -40.70 23.39
C GLU A 168 10.56 -41.45 24.18
N LYS A 169 11.70 -40.83 24.52
CA LYS A 169 12.72 -41.40 25.35
C LYS A 169 12.21 -41.76 26.76
N LYS A 170 11.44 -40.83 27.38
CA LYS A 170 10.86 -41.13 28.71
C LYS A 170 9.83 -42.25 28.69
N PHE A 171 9.08 -42.39 27.61
CA PHE A 171 8.12 -43.50 27.45
C PHE A 171 8.81 -44.82 27.16
N ALA A 172 9.98 -44.84 26.51
CA ALA A 172 10.76 -46.05 26.25
C ALA A 172 11.51 -46.58 27.50
N GLU A 173 11.64 -45.75 28.54
CA GLU A 173 12.29 -46.08 29.81
C GLU A 173 11.27 -46.53 30.89
N LEU A 174 9.97 -46.57 30.59
CA LEU A 174 8.87 -47.07 31.43
C LEU A 174 8.49 -48.51 31.05
#